data_1ab9258d54c8cf8098cabc409af8f241
#
_entry.id   1ab9258d54c8cf8098cabc409af8f241
#
_cell.length_a   1.000
_cell.length_b   1.000
_cell.length_c   1.000
_cell.angle_alpha   90.00
_cell.angle_beta   90.00
_cell.angle_gamma   90.00
#
_symmetry.space_group_name_H-M   'P 1'
#
loop_
_entity.id
_entity.type
_entity.pdbx_description
1 polymer ?
#
loop_
_entity_poly.entity_id
_entity_poly.type
_entity_poly.pdbx_seq_one_letter_code
_entity_poly.pdbx_strand_id
1 'polypeptide(L)'
;MTRHYEEAEGLCENIDKETQSYIFNQTMMRIKDPKVSLDFYTRIIGMKLYRKIDFSDMQFTLFFLAMPGDVDDNNAPEDSNKRTTWTFSQRAMLELTHNWGTEHDEGFKHHNGNSEPQGFGHIGFSVPDVYAASKRFEKLGVKFVKKPDDGKMKG
;
A
#
# COMPACT_ATOMS: atom_id res chain seq x y z
N MET A 1 15.32 7.36 29.16
CA MET A 1 13.95 6.84 28.92
C MET A 1 14.06 5.37 28.59
N THR A 2 13.55 4.51 29.46
CA THR A 2 13.48 3.06 29.20
C THR A 2 12.39 2.87 28.16
N ARG A 3 12.76 2.44 26.95
CA ARG A 3 11.77 2.06 25.92
C ARG A 3 11.23 0.69 26.32
N HIS A 4 9.95 0.61 26.64
CA HIS A 4 9.28 -0.66 26.85
C HIS A 4 8.82 -1.19 25.49
N TYR A 5 9.36 -2.34 25.09
CA TYR A 5 8.87 -3.11 23.96
C TYR A 5 8.02 -4.27 24.52
N GLU A 6 6.99 -4.66 23.75
CA GLU A 6 6.25 -5.88 24.05
C GLU A 6 7.15 -7.10 23.88
N GLU A 7 6.90 -8.13 24.68
CA GLU A 7 7.61 -9.40 24.64
C GLU A 7 6.78 -10.47 23.97
N ALA A 8 7.41 -11.32 23.16
CA ALA A 8 6.78 -12.47 22.54
C ALA A 8 7.82 -13.56 22.27
N GLU A 9 7.40 -14.82 22.31
CA GLU A 9 8.26 -15.96 21.95
C GLU A 9 8.77 -15.81 20.51
N GLY A 10 10.05 -16.02 20.29
CA GLY A 10 10.72 -15.91 18.98
C GLY A 10 11.30 -14.53 18.66
N LEU A 11 11.16 -13.54 19.55
CA LEU A 11 11.82 -12.25 19.36
C LEU A 11 13.34 -12.41 19.52
N CYS A 12 14.08 -11.72 18.65
CA CYS A 12 15.53 -11.56 18.79
C CYS A 12 15.82 -10.37 19.70
N GLU A 13 16.47 -10.61 20.84
CA GLU A 13 16.83 -9.56 21.81
C GLU A 13 17.96 -8.66 21.29
N ASN A 14 18.87 -9.22 20.48
CA ASN A 14 20.06 -8.53 19.98
C ASN A 14 19.95 -8.33 18.46
N ILE A 15 19.27 -7.25 18.06
CA ILE A 15 19.15 -6.87 16.63
C ILE A 15 20.54 -6.52 16.08
N ASP A 16 20.88 -7.11 14.94
CA ASP A 16 22.14 -6.88 14.26
C ASP A 16 22.31 -5.40 13.89
N LYS A 17 23.48 -4.84 14.23
CA LYS A 17 23.81 -3.44 13.95
C LYS A 17 23.82 -3.12 12.44
N GLU A 18 24.15 -4.10 11.61
CA GLU A 18 24.17 -3.94 10.15
C GLU A 18 22.78 -3.65 9.59
N THR A 19 21.70 -4.04 10.30
CA THR A 19 20.32 -3.79 9.86
C THR A 19 19.78 -2.41 10.22
N GLN A 20 20.53 -1.59 10.95
CA GLN A 20 20.06 -0.27 11.43
C GLN A 20 19.72 0.71 10.30
N SER A 21 20.36 0.53 9.12
CA SER A 21 20.08 1.35 7.92
C SER A 21 18.98 0.77 7.03
N TYR A 22 18.46 -0.42 7.34
CA TYR A 22 17.40 -1.03 6.54
C TYR A 22 16.09 -0.26 6.72
N ILE A 23 15.34 -0.17 5.64
CA ILE A 23 14.02 0.47 5.63
C ILE A 23 12.98 -0.52 5.13
N PHE A 24 11.77 -0.44 5.65
CA PHE A 24 10.63 -1.10 5.04
C PHE A 24 10.17 -0.25 3.85
N ASN A 25 10.65 -0.63 2.65
CA ASN A 25 10.43 0.17 1.44
C ASN A 25 9.00 0.03 0.92
N GLN A 26 8.54 -1.20 0.65
CA GLN A 26 7.28 -1.38 -0.07
C GLN A 26 6.52 -2.65 0.31
N THR A 27 5.21 -2.60 0.04
CA THR A 27 4.32 -3.76 0.01
C THR A 27 3.74 -3.87 -1.39
N MET A 28 3.76 -5.06 -2.00
CA MET A 28 3.22 -5.29 -3.32
C MET A 28 1.84 -5.97 -3.25
N MET A 29 0.91 -5.47 -4.05
CA MET A 29 -0.39 -6.10 -4.31
C MET A 29 -0.66 -6.19 -5.80
N ARG A 30 -1.26 -7.30 -6.24
CA ARG A 30 -1.74 -7.44 -7.61
C ARG A 30 -3.10 -6.78 -7.76
N ILE A 31 -3.30 -6.08 -8.86
CA ILE A 31 -4.57 -5.42 -9.20
C ILE A 31 -5.10 -5.94 -10.54
N LYS A 32 -6.43 -5.99 -10.66
CA LYS A 32 -7.10 -6.41 -11.89
C LYS A 32 -7.12 -5.31 -12.93
N ASP A 33 -7.58 -4.11 -12.53
CA ASP A 33 -7.77 -2.94 -13.39
C ASP A 33 -7.07 -1.73 -12.78
N PRO A 34 -6.03 -1.20 -13.45
CA PRO A 34 -5.31 -0.03 -12.97
C PRO A 34 -6.18 1.22 -12.88
N LYS A 35 -7.16 1.41 -13.77
CA LYS A 35 -8.04 2.59 -13.73
C LYS A 35 -8.83 2.63 -12.42
N VAL A 36 -9.40 1.50 -12.03
CA VAL A 36 -10.18 1.38 -10.79
C VAL A 36 -9.28 1.54 -9.57
N SER A 37 -8.13 0.85 -9.57
CA SER A 37 -7.22 0.86 -8.41
C SER A 37 -6.53 2.20 -8.23
N LEU A 38 -6.05 2.84 -9.30
CA LEU A 38 -5.42 4.15 -9.23
C LEU A 38 -6.42 5.23 -8.80
N ASP A 39 -7.67 5.20 -9.31
CA ASP A 39 -8.72 6.12 -8.84
C ASP A 39 -8.94 5.98 -7.33
N PHE A 40 -9.03 4.74 -6.84
CA PHE A 40 -9.23 4.50 -5.42
C PHE A 40 -8.07 5.04 -4.57
N TYR A 41 -6.83 4.65 -4.88
CA TYR A 41 -5.68 5.04 -4.07
C TYR A 41 -5.32 6.52 -4.19
N THR A 42 -5.57 7.16 -5.34
CA THR A 42 -5.26 8.58 -5.53
C THR A 42 -6.42 9.49 -5.10
N ARG A 43 -7.57 9.38 -5.71
CA ARG A 43 -8.72 10.28 -5.45
C ARG A 43 -9.36 10.03 -4.09
N ILE A 44 -9.51 8.76 -3.69
CA ILE A 44 -10.20 8.41 -2.45
C ILE A 44 -9.25 8.44 -1.25
N ILE A 45 -8.11 7.75 -1.34
CA ILE A 45 -7.14 7.66 -0.25
C ILE A 45 -6.23 8.89 -0.18
N GLY A 46 -5.84 9.48 -1.32
CA GLY A 46 -5.00 10.67 -1.37
C GLY A 46 -3.52 10.39 -1.62
N MET A 47 -3.18 9.18 -2.05
CA MET A 47 -1.80 8.86 -2.45
C MET A 47 -1.43 9.56 -3.76
N LYS A 48 -0.12 9.73 -4.00
CA LYS A 48 0.44 10.15 -5.29
C LYS A 48 1.13 8.98 -5.97
N LEU A 49 1.06 8.95 -7.30
CA LEU A 49 1.83 8.02 -8.13
C LEU A 49 3.20 8.62 -8.40
N TYR A 50 4.26 8.02 -7.85
CA TYR A 50 5.64 8.50 -7.99
C TYR A 50 6.39 7.82 -9.11
N ARG A 51 6.09 6.57 -9.39
CA ARG A 51 6.77 5.81 -10.43
C ARG A 51 5.81 4.84 -11.11
N LYS A 52 5.87 4.80 -12.45
CA LYS A 52 5.24 3.78 -13.30
C LYS A 52 6.35 3.13 -14.13
N ILE A 53 6.35 1.80 -14.22
CA ILE A 53 7.31 1.03 -15.02
C ILE A 53 6.54 -0.02 -15.81
N ASP A 54 6.65 0.04 -17.12
CA ASP A 54 6.07 -0.95 -18.03
C ASP A 54 7.13 -2.00 -18.42
N PHE A 55 6.77 -3.26 -18.30
CA PHE A 55 7.58 -4.41 -18.70
C PHE A 55 6.89 -5.11 -19.89
N SER A 56 7.13 -4.57 -21.09
CA SER A 56 6.42 -5.00 -22.31
C SER A 56 6.66 -6.48 -22.65
N ASP A 57 7.88 -6.97 -22.48
CA ASP A 57 8.25 -8.38 -22.76
C ASP A 57 7.55 -9.36 -21.81
N MET A 58 7.22 -8.91 -20.58
CA MET A 58 6.56 -9.71 -19.56
C MET A 58 5.08 -9.36 -19.38
N GLN A 59 4.58 -8.37 -20.13
CA GLN A 59 3.19 -7.94 -20.16
C GLN A 59 2.62 -7.57 -18.79
N PHE A 60 3.37 -6.78 -18.01
CA PHE A 60 2.87 -6.19 -16.77
C PHE A 60 3.38 -4.77 -16.55
N THR A 61 2.68 -4.04 -15.67
CA THR A 61 3.04 -2.70 -15.25
C THR A 61 3.12 -2.63 -13.73
N LEU A 62 4.13 -1.93 -13.20
CA LEU A 62 4.27 -1.58 -11.80
C LEU A 62 3.89 -0.11 -11.58
N PHE A 63 3.13 0.16 -10.52
CA PHE A 63 2.78 1.48 -10.06
C PHE A 63 3.21 1.64 -8.60
N PHE A 64 4.05 2.62 -8.32
CA PHE A 64 4.52 2.91 -6.96
C PHE A 64 3.85 4.17 -6.44
N LEU A 65 3.05 4.01 -5.40
CA LEU A 65 2.30 5.08 -4.77
C LEU A 65 2.76 5.27 -3.31
N ALA A 66 2.63 6.48 -2.80
CA ALA A 66 2.83 6.77 -1.38
C ALA A 66 1.95 7.95 -0.94
N MET A 67 1.77 8.09 0.36
CA MET A 67 1.24 9.33 0.93
C MET A 67 2.31 10.41 0.80
N PRO A 68 1.95 11.63 0.37
CA PRO A 68 2.95 12.72 0.21
C PRO A 68 3.76 13.03 1.47
N GLY A 69 3.18 12.82 2.66
CA GLY A 69 3.86 13.04 3.95
C GLY A 69 4.85 11.94 4.35
N ASP A 70 4.81 10.77 3.69
CA ASP A 70 5.65 9.60 4.06
C ASP A 70 6.94 9.53 3.23
N VAL A 71 7.04 10.34 2.18
CA VAL A 71 8.18 10.37 1.26
C VAL A 71 8.73 11.79 1.10
N ASP A 72 9.95 11.90 0.61
CA ASP A 72 10.58 13.19 0.29
C ASP A 72 10.04 13.72 -1.06
N ASP A 73 8.77 14.14 -1.04
CA ASP A 73 7.98 14.55 -2.22
C ASP A 73 8.65 15.67 -3.02
N ASN A 74 9.31 16.61 -2.33
CA ASN A 74 9.95 17.77 -2.98
C ASN A 74 11.25 17.43 -3.74
N ASN A 75 11.86 16.29 -3.43
CA ASN A 75 13.12 15.84 -4.02
C ASN A 75 12.95 14.64 -4.94
N ALA A 76 11.71 14.31 -5.36
CA ALA A 76 11.46 13.27 -6.34
C ALA A 76 12.07 13.65 -7.70
N PRO A 77 13.10 12.93 -8.22
CA PRO A 77 13.79 13.33 -9.44
C PRO A 77 12.89 13.29 -10.68
N GLU A 78 13.09 14.19 -11.64
CA GLU A 78 12.41 14.14 -12.94
C GLU A 78 12.95 13.04 -13.85
N ASP A 79 14.25 12.79 -13.79
CA ASP A 79 14.90 11.74 -14.56
C ASP A 79 14.40 10.35 -14.14
N SER A 80 14.02 9.55 -15.14
CA SER A 80 13.37 8.25 -14.95
C SER A 80 14.23 7.23 -14.17
N ASN A 81 15.54 7.18 -14.44
CA ASN A 81 16.44 6.23 -13.79
C ASN A 81 16.70 6.66 -12.34
N LYS A 82 16.96 7.94 -12.12
CA LYS A 82 17.14 8.51 -10.79
C LYS A 82 15.85 8.36 -9.97
N ARG A 83 14.69 8.55 -10.59
CA ARG A 83 13.40 8.35 -9.94
C ARG A 83 13.19 6.90 -9.49
N THR A 84 13.63 5.93 -10.26
CA THR A 84 13.58 4.52 -9.85
C THR A 84 14.42 4.28 -8.59
N THR A 85 15.67 4.73 -8.58
CA THR A 85 16.55 4.65 -7.41
C THR A 85 15.95 5.37 -6.20
N TRP A 86 15.42 6.57 -6.40
CA TRP A 86 14.74 7.34 -5.36
C TRP A 86 13.53 6.59 -4.80
N THR A 87 12.67 6.00 -5.65
CA THR A 87 11.51 5.21 -5.24
C THR A 87 11.91 4.08 -4.28
N PHE A 88 12.98 3.36 -4.60
CA PHE A 88 13.47 2.27 -3.75
C PHE A 88 14.24 2.73 -2.49
N SER A 89 14.48 4.04 -2.33
CA SER A 89 15.01 4.63 -1.10
C SER A 89 13.94 5.20 -0.16
N GLN A 90 12.67 5.21 -0.58
CA GLN A 90 11.57 5.74 0.23
C GLN A 90 11.00 4.66 1.17
N ARG A 91 10.18 5.10 2.13
CA ARG A 91 9.46 4.22 3.07
C ARG A 91 7.99 4.14 2.68
N ALA A 92 7.34 3.06 3.12
CA ALA A 92 5.89 2.90 3.05
C ALA A 92 5.28 3.08 1.64
N MET A 93 6.02 2.67 0.60
CA MET A 93 5.50 2.64 -0.77
C MET A 93 4.49 1.51 -0.94
N LEU A 94 3.42 1.79 -1.67
CA LEU A 94 2.50 0.77 -2.16
C LEU A 94 2.82 0.47 -3.61
N GLU A 95 3.28 -0.76 -3.90
CA GLU A 95 3.47 -1.25 -5.26
C GLU A 95 2.21 -1.97 -5.73
N LEU A 96 1.61 -1.48 -6.81
CA LEU A 96 0.51 -2.16 -7.49
C LEU A 96 1.03 -2.81 -8.77
N THR A 97 0.85 -4.12 -8.90
CA THR A 97 1.26 -4.88 -10.08
C THR A 97 0.03 -5.24 -10.92
N HIS A 98 -0.02 -4.78 -12.15
CA HIS A 98 -1.06 -5.11 -13.11
C HIS A 98 -0.51 -6.03 -14.21
N ASN A 99 -1.03 -7.23 -14.32
CA ASN A 99 -0.80 -8.12 -15.45
C ASN A 99 -1.78 -7.75 -16.56
N TRP A 100 -1.27 -7.42 -17.75
CA TRP A 100 -2.08 -6.90 -18.84
C TRP A 100 -3.15 -7.90 -19.29
N GLY A 101 -4.34 -7.40 -19.58
CA GLY A 101 -5.48 -8.19 -20.03
C GLY A 101 -6.43 -8.61 -18.92
N THR A 102 -6.00 -8.62 -17.66
CA THR A 102 -6.88 -9.00 -16.53
C THR A 102 -8.09 -8.09 -16.39
N GLU A 103 -7.97 -6.83 -16.78
CA GLU A 103 -9.07 -5.84 -16.78
C GLU A 103 -10.20 -6.18 -17.73
N HIS A 104 -9.94 -6.99 -18.77
CA HIS A 104 -10.91 -7.42 -19.77
C HIS A 104 -11.54 -8.78 -19.47
N ASP A 105 -11.04 -9.52 -18.50
CA ASP A 105 -11.59 -10.82 -18.08
C ASP A 105 -12.60 -10.64 -16.95
N GLU A 106 -13.90 -10.71 -17.28
CA GLU A 106 -14.97 -10.53 -16.29
C GLU A 106 -14.93 -11.58 -15.16
N GLY A 107 -14.47 -12.78 -15.45
CA GLY A 107 -14.35 -13.87 -14.48
C GLY A 107 -13.14 -13.76 -13.57
N PHE A 108 -12.14 -12.97 -13.95
CA PHE A 108 -10.89 -12.84 -13.20
C PHE A 108 -11.08 -12.00 -11.94
N LYS A 109 -10.56 -12.52 -10.83
CA LYS A 109 -10.41 -11.79 -9.58
C LYS A 109 -9.23 -12.34 -8.79
N HIS A 110 -8.53 -11.46 -8.07
CA HIS A 110 -7.52 -11.89 -7.12
C HIS A 110 -8.16 -12.44 -5.86
N HIS A 111 -7.49 -13.40 -5.25
CA HIS A 111 -7.86 -13.91 -3.92
C HIS A 111 -7.58 -12.83 -2.87
N ASN A 112 -8.51 -12.64 -1.92
CA ASN A 112 -8.43 -11.54 -0.95
C ASN A 112 -7.62 -11.87 0.32
N GLY A 113 -7.11 -13.07 0.46
CA GLY A 113 -6.33 -13.51 1.62
C GLY A 113 -7.09 -13.71 2.92
N ASN A 114 -8.33 -13.26 3.03
CA ASN A 114 -9.18 -13.41 4.23
C ASN A 114 -10.13 -14.61 4.14
N SER A 115 -10.19 -15.29 3.00
CA SER A 115 -10.89 -16.53 2.77
C SER A 115 -9.87 -17.69 2.72
N GLU A 116 -10.33 -18.94 2.89
CA GLU A 116 -9.46 -20.10 2.76
C GLU A 116 -8.97 -20.30 1.29
N PRO A 117 -7.69 -20.61 1.10
CA PRO A 117 -6.60 -20.64 2.09
C PRO A 117 -6.20 -19.22 2.51
N GLN A 118 -6.09 -18.97 3.82
CA GLN A 118 -5.75 -17.64 4.33
C GLN A 118 -4.32 -17.22 3.94
N GLY A 119 -4.14 -15.94 3.69
CA GLY A 119 -2.86 -15.34 3.30
C GLY A 119 -2.79 -13.86 3.66
N PHE A 120 -2.20 -13.04 2.79
CA PHE A 120 -2.07 -11.59 3.01
C PHE A 120 -3.45 -10.94 3.14
N GLY A 121 -3.75 -10.39 4.32
CA GLY A 121 -5.09 -9.96 4.68
C GLY A 121 -5.44 -8.52 4.33
N HIS A 122 -4.60 -7.55 4.68
CA HIS A 122 -4.90 -6.13 4.49
C HIS A 122 -3.66 -5.24 4.58
N ILE A 123 -3.83 -3.99 4.14
CA ILE A 123 -2.98 -2.85 4.49
C ILE A 123 -3.82 -1.85 5.30
N GLY A 124 -3.18 -1.03 6.13
CA GLY A 124 -3.86 -0.05 6.99
C GLY A 124 -3.44 1.37 6.66
N PHE A 125 -4.39 2.29 6.79
CA PHE A 125 -4.16 3.73 6.75
C PHE A 125 -4.63 4.34 8.06
N SER A 126 -3.76 5.04 8.77
CA SER A 126 -4.15 5.84 9.92
C SER A 126 -4.73 7.17 9.48
N VAL A 127 -5.82 7.58 10.11
CA VAL A 127 -6.50 8.85 9.83
C VAL A 127 -6.72 9.61 11.14
N PRO A 128 -6.71 10.96 11.12
CA PRO A 128 -6.90 11.76 12.34
C PRO A 128 -8.26 11.54 13.02
N ASP A 129 -9.31 11.26 12.24
CA ASP A 129 -10.67 11.01 12.69
C ASP A 129 -11.33 9.95 11.82
N VAL A 130 -11.51 8.77 12.39
CA VAL A 130 -12.05 7.60 11.66
C VAL A 130 -13.52 7.80 11.28
N TYR A 131 -14.31 8.53 12.08
CA TYR A 131 -15.71 8.78 11.76
C TYR A 131 -15.88 9.81 10.63
N ALA A 132 -15.08 10.87 10.64
CA ALA A 132 -15.05 11.84 9.55
C ALA A 132 -14.58 11.18 8.24
N ALA A 133 -13.52 10.35 8.29
CA ALA A 133 -13.02 9.58 7.15
C ALA A 133 -14.10 8.63 6.63
N SER A 134 -14.79 7.89 7.50
CA SER A 134 -15.87 6.98 7.12
C SER A 134 -17.00 7.71 6.39
N LYS A 135 -17.49 8.83 6.92
CA LYS A 135 -18.52 9.67 6.26
C LYS A 135 -18.07 10.17 4.89
N ARG A 136 -16.79 10.56 4.76
CA ARG A 136 -16.24 10.97 3.47
C ARG A 136 -16.21 9.82 2.48
N PHE A 137 -15.79 8.62 2.90
CA PHE A 137 -15.74 7.44 2.05
C PHE A 137 -17.14 7.00 1.60
N GLU A 138 -18.15 7.07 2.47
CA GLU A 138 -19.55 6.83 2.10
C GLU A 138 -20.03 7.79 0.99
N LYS A 139 -19.74 9.09 1.12
CA LYS A 139 -20.07 10.10 0.10
C LYS A 139 -19.38 9.84 -1.23
N LEU A 140 -18.19 9.23 -1.21
CA LEU A 140 -17.42 8.85 -2.40
C LEU A 140 -17.82 7.47 -2.96
N GLY A 141 -18.81 6.80 -2.37
CA GLY A 141 -19.34 5.52 -2.86
C GLY A 141 -18.49 4.30 -2.49
N VAL A 142 -17.59 4.42 -1.50
CA VAL A 142 -16.79 3.28 -1.03
C VAL A 142 -17.70 2.25 -0.35
N LYS A 143 -17.56 0.99 -0.73
CA LYS A 143 -18.26 -0.13 -0.08
C LYS A 143 -17.49 -0.57 1.16
N PHE A 144 -18.15 -0.51 2.32
CA PHE A 144 -17.60 -0.99 3.57
C PHE A 144 -17.90 -2.48 3.76
N VAL A 145 -16.90 -3.23 4.19
CA VAL A 145 -17.10 -4.58 4.77
C VAL A 145 -17.59 -4.44 6.20
N LYS A 146 -17.01 -3.49 6.96
CA LYS A 146 -17.41 -3.09 8.32
C LYS A 146 -17.23 -1.59 8.50
N LYS A 147 -18.15 -0.96 9.20
CA LYS A 147 -17.99 0.43 9.65
C LYS A 147 -17.22 0.51 10.96
N PRO A 148 -16.78 1.70 11.40
CA PRO A 148 -15.94 1.83 12.61
C PRO A 148 -16.48 1.12 13.84
N ASP A 149 -17.79 1.16 14.08
CA ASP A 149 -18.42 0.58 15.29
C ASP A 149 -18.84 -0.91 15.13
N ASP A 150 -18.74 -1.48 13.92
CA ASP A 150 -19.14 -2.86 13.65
C ASP A 150 -18.03 -3.88 14.05
N GLY A 151 -16.85 -3.39 14.45
CA GLY A 151 -15.69 -4.19 14.83
C GLY A 151 -15.62 -4.51 16.32
N LYS A 152 -14.75 -5.49 16.67
CA LYS A 152 -14.43 -5.80 18.09
C LYS A 152 -13.47 -4.75 18.71
N MET A 153 -12.61 -4.15 17.90
CA MET A 153 -11.74 -3.05 18.30
C MET A 153 -12.51 -1.75 18.04
N LYS A 154 -12.72 -0.99 19.11
CA LYS A 154 -13.28 0.35 19.02
C LYS A 154 -12.11 1.32 18.99
N GLY A 155 -12.08 2.20 18.02
CA GLY A 155 -11.07 3.24 17.88
C GLY A 155 -11.30 4.41 18.82
#